data_f4349e7739740ca749fd83dbc7e6776c
#
_entry.id   f4349e7739740ca749fd83dbc7e6776c
#
_cell.length_a   1.000
_cell.length_b   1.000
_cell.length_c   1.000
_cell.angle_alpha   90.00
_cell.angle_beta   90.00
_cell.angle_gamma   90.00
#
_symmetry.space_group_name_H-M   'P 1'
#
loop_
_entity.id
_entity.type
_entity.pdbx_description
1 polymer ?
#
loop_
_entity_poly.entity_id
_entity_poly.type
_entity_poly.pdbx_seq_one_letter_code
_entity_poly.pdbx_strand_id
1 'polypeptide(L)'
;MAYRLTYTSTRPDTTKDWYFFAEDADSGFETNGTHFRSWLDARSDVTVTLTVAEDNLSFKWELDFADEDAYDAFVVDRDALFASAPYNGTAHLSETAYTDYLTANSMTAETATATV
;
A
#
# COMPACT_ATOMS: atom_id res chain seq x y z
N MET A 1 19.55 -13.10 -0.71
CA MET A 1 18.19 -13.60 -0.93
C MET A 1 17.22 -12.42 -0.93
N ALA A 2 16.23 -12.48 -1.78
CA ALA A 2 15.25 -11.41 -1.82
C ALA A 2 14.41 -11.35 -0.54
N TYR A 3 13.98 -10.16 -0.20
CA TYR A 3 13.11 -9.90 0.95
C TYR A 3 11.82 -9.26 0.43
N ARG A 4 10.69 -9.79 0.85
CA ARG A 4 9.38 -9.37 0.30
C ARG A 4 8.50 -8.77 1.38
N LEU A 5 7.93 -7.60 1.08
CA LEU A 5 6.78 -7.06 1.79
C LEU A 5 5.52 -7.43 1.00
N THR A 6 4.59 -8.08 1.64
CA THR A 6 3.28 -8.42 1.05
C THR A 6 2.21 -7.62 1.76
N TYR A 7 1.36 -6.98 0.97
CA TYR A 7 0.21 -6.23 1.45
C TYR A 7 -1.03 -6.77 0.76
N THR A 8 -2.02 -7.22 1.55
CA THR A 8 -3.28 -7.74 1.04
C THR A 8 -4.44 -6.97 1.63
N SER A 9 -5.48 -6.76 0.84
CA SER A 9 -6.70 -6.11 1.29
C SER A 9 -7.92 -6.74 0.63
N THR A 10 -9.02 -6.76 1.37
CA THR A 10 -10.31 -7.25 0.88
C THR A 10 -11.40 -6.22 1.16
N ARG A 11 -12.44 -6.24 0.36
CA ARG A 11 -13.63 -5.41 0.54
C ARG A 11 -14.89 -6.25 0.33
N PRO A 12 -16.02 -5.88 0.99
CA PRO A 12 -17.25 -6.68 0.89
C PRO A 12 -17.94 -6.57 -0.48
N ASP A 13 -17.79 -5.43 -1.15
CA ASP A 13 -18.36 -5.18 -2.47
C ASP A 13 -17.64 -4.02 -3.17
N THR A 14 -17.97 -3.80 -4.43
CA THR A 14 -17.31 -2.79 -5.26
C THR A 14 -17.78 -1.36 -5.01
N THR A 15 -18.73 -1.14 -4.11
CA THR A 15 -19.16 0.20 -3.70
C THR A 15 -18.22 0.81 -2.66
N LYS A 16 -17.33 0.02 -2.07
CA LYS A 16 -16.34 0.47 -1.08
C LYS A 16 -15.04 0.77 -1.80
N ASP A 17 -14.57 2.01 -1.70
CA ASP A 17 -13.29 2.41 -2.29
C ASP A 17 -12.13 1.78 -1.53
N TRP A 18 -11.07 1.40 -2.26
CA TRP A 18 -9.81 1.04 -1.66
C TRP A 18 -9.20 2.24 -0.94
N TYR A 19 -8.58 2.01 0.21
CA TYR A 19 -7.97 3.10 0.97
C TYR A 19 -6.84 3.76 0.16
N PHE A 20 -5.89 2.99 -0.27
CA PHE A 20 -4.89 3.36 -1.28
C PHE A 20 -4.12 2.10 -1.67
N PHE A 21 -3.16 2.20 -2.52
CA PHE A 21 -2.39 1.13 -3.13
C PHE A 21 -3.05 0.43 -4.31
N ALA A 22 -4.34 0.42 -4.45
CA ALA A 22 -4.99 -0.19 -5.60
C ALA A 22 -5.17 0.82 -6.73
N GLU A 23 -5.35 0.31 -7.94
CA GLU A 23 -5.62 1.13 -9.12
C GLU A 23 -7.11 1.35 -9.30
N ASP A 24 -7.78 1.76 -8.25
CA ASP A 24 -9.21 2.03 -8.28
C ASP A 24 -9.42 3.53 -8.50
N ALA A 25 -9.84 3.91 -9.71
CA ALA A 25 -9.99 5.29 -10.10
C ALA A 25 -11.13 6.01 -9.38
N ASP A 26 -12.04 5.25 -8.80
CA ASP A 26 -13.20 5.81 -8.09
C ASP A 26 -12.93 6.04 -6.61
N SER A 27 -11.74 5.69 -6.14
CA SER A 27 -11.37 5.84 -4.74
C SER A 27 -11.29 7.30 -4.33
N GLY A 28 -11.85 7.63 -3.17
CA GLY A 28 -11.65 8.92 -2.54
C GLY A 28 -10.21 9.20 -2.12
N PHE A 29 -9.36 8.20 -2.18
CA PHE A 29 -7.94 8.29 -1.83
C PHE A 29 -7.04 8.21 -3.07
N GLU A 30 -7.60 8.31 -4.25
CA GLU A 30 -6.88 8.17 -5.52
C GLU A 30 -5.63 9.04 -5.60
N THR A 31 -5.73 10.30 -5.22
CA THR A 31 -4.60 11.24 -5.31
C THR A 31 -3.40 10.74 -4.51
N ASN A 32 -3.63 10.31 -3.27
CA ASN A 32 -2.56 9.81 -2.42
C ASN A 32 -2.04 8.46 -2.89
N GLY A 33 -2.94 7.58 -3.33
CA GLY A 33 -2.55 6.29 -3.91
C GLY A 33 -1.71 6.47 -5.17
N THR A 34 -2.10 7.39 -6.03
CA THR A 34 -1.35 7.72 -7.25
C THR A 34 0.04 8.26 -6.93
N HIS A 35 0.16 9.15 -5.97
CA HIS A 35 1.46 9.67 -5.55
C HIS A 35 2.35 8.56 -5.00
N PHE A 36 1.82 7.70 -4.17
CA PHE A 36 2.58 6.58 -3.61
C PHE A 36 3.02 5.61 -4.71
N ARG A 37 2.11 5.29 -5.64
CA ARG A 37 2.44 4.40 -6.76
C ARG A 37 3.53 4.99 -7.64
N SER A 38 3.45 6.27 -7.97
CA SER A 38 4.46 6.94 -8.77
C SER A 38 5.82 6.94 -8.07
N TRP A 39 5.83 7.16 -6.77
CA TRP A 39 7.05 7.11 -5.98
C TRP A 39 7.67 5.71 -5.97
N LEU A 40 6.86 4.67 -5.84
CA LEU A 40 7.32 3.28 -5.92
C LEU A 40 7.89 2.97 -7.32
N ASP A 41 7.18 3.35 -8.37
CA ASP A 41 7.56 3.06 -9.75
C ASP A 41 8.87 3.77 -10.14
N ALA A 42 9.17 4.88 -9.51
CA ALA A 42 10.41 5.62 -9.75
C ALA A 42 11.63 5.00 -9.03
N ARG A 43 11.43 4.07 -8.09
CA ARG A 43 12.53 3.45 -7.35
C ARG A 43 13.12 2.28 -8.14
N SER A 44 14.44 2.17 -8.08
CA SER A 44 15.17 1.07 -8.73
C SER A 44 15.47 -0.09 -7.77
N ASP A 45 15.22 0.09 -6.48
CA ASP A 45 15.56 -0.87 -5.42
C ASP A 45 14.40 -1.80 -5.05
N VAL A 46 13.26 -1.68 -5.71
CA VAL A 46 12.08 -2.47 -5.44
C VAL A 46 11.41 -2.93 -6.73
N THR A 47 10.95 -4.16 -6.74
CA THR A 47 10.10 -4.69 -7.82
C THR A 47 8.68 -4.82 -7.27
N VAL A 48 7.74 -4.16 -7.92
CA VAL A 48 6.34 -4.09 -7.48
C VAL A 48 5.48 -5.00 -8.35
N THR A 49 4.74 -5.91 -7.72
CA THR A 49 3.75 -6.75 -8.40
C THR A 49 2.40 -6.57 -7.74
N LEU A 50 1.43 -6.09 -8.50
CA LEU A 50 0.05 -5.95 -8.06
C LEU A 50 -0.79 -7.04 -8.68
N THR A 51 -1.53 -7.78 -7.86
CA THR A 51 -2.50 -8.77 -8.30
C THR A 51 -3.87 -8.40 -7.76
N VAL A 52 -4.83 -8.18 -8.64
CA VAL A 52 -6.21 -7.89 -8.27
C VAL A 52 -7.05 -9.12 -8.60
N ALA A 53 -7.89 -9.55 -7.66
CA ALA A 53 -8.78 -10.69 -7.88
C ALA A 53 -9.77 -10.39 -9.01
N GLU A 54 -10.22 -11.44 -9.69
CA GLU A 54 -11.13 -11.33 -10.83
C GLU A 54 -12.43 -10.61 -10.49
N ASP A 55 -12.95 -10.83 -9.29
CA ASP A 55 -14.16 -10.17 -8.79
C ASP A 55 -13.92 -8.76 -8.26
N ASN A 56 -12.66 -8.31 -8.25
CA ASN A 56 -12.24 -7.00 -7.73
C ASN A 56 -12.58 -6.77 -6.26
N LEU A 57 -12.66 -7.84 -5.47
CA LEU A 57 -12.94 -7.77 -4.04
C LEU A 57 -11.70 -7.97 -3.16
N SER A 58 -10.55 -8.25 -3.77
CA SER A 58 -9.28 -8.33 -3.06
C SER A 58 -8.13 -7.94 -3.96
N PHE A 59 -7.04 -7.50 -3.35
CA PHE A 59 -5.79 -7.29 -4.08
C PHE A 59 -4.60 -7.67 -3.21
N LYS A 60 -3.48 -7.92 -3.88
CA LYS A 60 -2.20 -8.21 -3.24
C LYS A 60 -1.09 -7.42 -3.91
N TRP A 61 -0.32 -6.71 -3.12
CA TRP A 61 0.92 -6.07 -3.56
C TRP A 61 2.09 -6.83 -2.99
N GLU A 62 3.02 -7.15 -3.85
CA GLU A 62 4.29 -7.76 -3.47
C GLU A 62 5.41 -6.81 -3.85
N LEU A 63 6.15 -6.35 -2.86
CA LEU A 63 7.29 -5.45 -3.02
C LEU A 63 8.54 -6.25 -2.69
N ASP A 64 9.34 -6.55 -3.71
CA ASP A 64 10.54 -7.36 -3.59
C ASP A 64 11.79 -6.49 -3.58
N PHE A 65 12.61 -6.71 -2.57
CA PHE A 65 13.90 -6.04 -2.35
C PHE A 65 15.03 -7.06 -2.48
N ALA A 66 16.24 -6.59 -2.79
CA ALA A 66 17.40 -7.46 -2.92
C ALA A 66 17.66 -8.24 -1.62
N ASP A 67 17.48 -7.59 -0.48
CA ASP A 67 17.70 -8.15 0.86
C ASP A 67 16.95 -7.32 1.90
N GLU A 68 17.05 -7.75 3.17
CA GLU A 68 16.41 -7.06 4.28
C GLU A 68 16.97 -5.66 4.51
N ASP A 69 18.25 -5.44 4.28
CA ASP A 69 18.86 -4.12 4.44
C ASP A 69 18.27 -3.12 3.44
N ALA A 70 18.02 -3.56 2.21
CA ALA A 70 17.34 -2.72 1.21
C ALA A 70 15.91 -2.41 1.63
N TYR A 71 15.21 -3.37 2.22
CA TYR A 71 13.88 -3.13 2.77
C TYR A 71 13.91 -2.11 3.91
N ASP A 72 14.87 -2.22 4.84
CA ASP A 72 14.99 -1.29 5.96
C ASP A 72 15.24 0.15 5.47
N ALA A 73 16.08 0.30 4.45
CA ALA A 73 16.31 1.59 3.82
C ALA A 73 15.05 2.15 3.16
N PHE A 74 14.28 1.29 2.50
CA PHE A 74 12.99 1.67 1.92
C PHE A 74 12.02 2.19 2.98
N VAL A 75 11.94 1.54 4.14
CA VAL A 75 11.04 1.96 5.23
C VAL A 75 11.39 3.37 5.71
N VAL A 76 12.67 3.68 5.84
CA VAL A 76 13.12 5.04 6.22
C VAL A 76 12.65 6.06 5.19
N ASP A 77 12.85 5.78 3.91
CA ASP A 77 12.46 6.67 2.82
C ASP A 77 10.93 6.82 2.72
N ARG A 78 10.20 5.73 2.91
CA ARG A 78 8.73 5.74 2.92
C ARG A 78 8.20 6.61 4.04
N ASP A 79 8.74 6.48 5.23
CA ASP A 79 8.29 7.27 6.37
C ASP A 79 8.59 8.76 6.16
N ALA A 80 9.71 9.08 5.55
CA ALA A 80 10.04 10.46 5.17
C ALA A 80 9.08 11.00 4.11
N LEU A 81 8.70 10.18 3.13
CA LEU A 81 7.70 10.55 2.13
C LEU A 81 6.37 10.89 2.80
N PHE A 82 5.92 10.04 3.70
CA PHE A 82 4.63 10.22 4.35
C PHE A 82 4.61 11.43 5.29
N ALA A 83 5.76 11.85 5.78
CA ALA A 83 5.88 13.07 6.58
C ALA A 83 5.84 14.35 5.73
N SER A 84 6.05 14.25 4.42
CA SER A 84 6.12 15.38 3.50
C SER A 84 4.81 15.60 2.72
N ALA A 85 4.73 16.73 1.98
CA ALA A 85 3.58 16.98 1.11
C ALA A 85 3.51 15.93 -0.01
N PRO A 86 2.31 15.53 -0.46
CA PRO A 86 0.98 15.99 -0.02
C PRO A 86 0.46 15.32 1.25
N TYR A 87 1.22 14.38 1.80
CA TYR A 87 0.76 13.58 2.93
C TYR A 87 0.78 14.38 4.24
N ASN A 88 1.89 15.05 4.53
CA ASN A 88 2.05 15.91 5.72
C ASN A 88 1.66 15.22 7.04
N GLY A 89 1.94 13.90 7.15
CA GLY A 89 1.52 13.12 8.30
C GLY A 89 0.01 12.99 8.43
N THR A 90 -0.71 13.05 7.30
CA THR A 90 -2.16 13.11 7.29
C THR A 90 -2.83 11.78 7.68
N ALA A 91 -4.12 11.88 7.94
CA ALA A 91 -4.92 10.86 8.60
C ALA A 91 -4.88 9.50 7.92
N HIS A 92 -4.88 9.44 6.60
CA HIS A 92 -4.87 8.14 5.91
C HIS A 92 -3.56 7.39 6.07
N LEU A 93 -2.53 8.05 6.57
CA LEU A 93 -1.26 7.42 6.89
C LEU A 93 -1.11 7.13 8.37
N SER A 94 -2.00 7.65 9.21
CA SER A 94 -2.03 7.25 10.60
C SER A 94 -2.67 5.85 10.69
N GLU A 95 -2.11 5.03 11.53
CA GLU A 95 -2.63 3.68 11.77
C GLU A 95 -4.08 3.72 12.22
N THR A 96 -4.45 4.67 13.07
CA THR A 96 -5.80 4.82 13.58
C THR A 96 -6.80 5.15 12.48
N ALA A 97 -6.51 6.15 11.65
CA ALA A 97 -7.42 6.54 10.58
C ALA A 97 -7.61 5.43 9.56
N TYR A 98 -6.54 4.72 9.23
CA TYR A 98 -6.59 3.59 8.32
C TYR A 98 -7.44 2.45 8.88
N THR A 99 -7.21 2.10 10.14
CA THR A 99 -7.97 1.06 10.84
C THR A 99 -9.45 1.43 10.94
N ASP A 100 -9.75 2.68 11.26
CA ASP A 100 -11.13 3.18 11.35
C ASP A 100 -11.84 3.10 10.00
N TYR A 101 -11.17 3.46 8.92
CA TYR A 101 -11.73 3.34 7.57
C TYR A 101 -12.05 1.88 7.23
N LEU A 102 -11.13 0.97 7.49
CA LEU A 102 -11.34 -0.45 7.22
C LEU A 102 -12.53 -0.98 8.02
N THR A 103 -12.60 -0.68 9.30
CA THR A 103 -13.70 -1.12 10.16
C THR A 103 -15.04 -0.56 9.70
N ALA A 104 -15.09 0.73 9.38
CA ALA A 104 -16.34 1.39 8.95
C ALA A 104 -16.87 0.83 7.63
N ASN A 105 -15.99 0.28 6.78
CA ASN A 105 -16.36 -0.24 5.46
C ASN A 105 -16.34 -1.77 5.40
N SER A 106 -16.17 -2.46 6.52
CA SER A 106 -16.08 -3.93 6.60
C SER A 106 -14.97 -4.50 5.73
N MET A 107 -13.87 -3.77 5.64
CA MET A 107 -12.69 -4.17 4.86
C MET A 107 -11.63 -4.77 5.76
N THR A 108 -10.72 -5.53 5.16
CA THR A 108 -9.56 -6.09 5.85
C THR A 108 -8.27 -5.68 5.13
N ALA A 109 -7.19 -5.63 5.90
CA ALA A 109 -5.86 -5.45 5.33
C ALA A 109 -4.84 -6.16 6.23
N GLU A 110 -3.84 -6.75 5.58
CA GLU A 110 -2.75 -7.44 6.27
C GLU A 110 -1.43 -7.11 5.59
N THR A 111 -0.38 -7.00 6.40
CA THR A 111 0.98 -6.87 5.90
C THR A 111 1.83 -7.98 6.51
N ALA A 112 2.76 -8.48 5.71
CA ALA A 112 3.72 -9.49 6.16
C ALA A 112 5.04 -9.28 5.44
N THR A 113 6.13 -9.65 6.10
CA THR A 113 7.45 -9.65 5.48
C THR A 113 8.06 -11.03 5.60
N ALA A 114 8.82 -11.41 4.59
CA ALA A 114 9.52 -12.70 4.57
C ALA A 114 10.69 -12.68 3.59
N THR A 115 11.69 -13.49 3.89
CA THR A 115 12.73 -13.83 2.91
C THR A 115 12.15 -14.78 1.87
N VAL A 116 12.39 -14.50 0.62
CA VAL A 116 11.88 -15.30 -0.50
C VAL A 116 13.00 -15.80 -1.41
#